data_014734e2329c8d8de7a4af42d915ff1a
#
_entry.id   014734e2329c8d8de7a4af42d915ff1a
#
_cell.length_a   1.000
_cell.length_b   1.000
_cell.length_c   1.000
_cell.angle_alpha   90.00
_cell.angle_beta   90.00
_cell.angle_gamma   90.00
#
_symmetry.space_group_name_H-M   'P 1'
#
loop_
_entity.id
_entity.type
_entity.pdbx_description
1 polymer ?
#
loop_
_entity_poly.entity_id
_entity_poly.type
_entity_poly.pdbx_seq_one_letter_code
_entity_poly.pdbx_strand_id
1 'polypeptide(L)'
;MTRLLFQSTVAATLMLATAAFGQQTSSGAAGPIPAAIVSAHTIFVSNGGSDAGLFPSPFSGDENRPYNELYRELQADPHYQLVSDPAQADLVLELRLLAPYGPTNANKVQGAANPQPQFRLEIYEGRTHYVLWTLTQSIPTAILQRTHDRNFDDALTQVVKDFEALGQNSAAASGS
;
A
#
# COMPACT_ATOMS: atom_id res chain seq x y z
N MET A 1 -78.78 6.22 -31.74
CA MET A 1 -77.61 6.26 -32.65
C MET A 1 -76.40 6.59 -31.79
N THR A 2 -75.68 5.56 -31.37
CA THR A 2 -74.59 5.65 -30.33
C THR A 2 -73.27 5.43 -31.06
N ARG A 3 -72.37 6.43 -31.00
CA ARG A 3 -71.00 6.28 -31.52
C ARG A 3 -70.06 6.14 -30.36
N LEU A 4 -69.50 4.95 -30.24
CA LEU A 4 -68.38 4.62 -29.39
C LEU A 4 -67.09 5.23 -29.98
N LEU A 5 -66.37 6.03 -29.17
CA LEU A 5 -65.00 6.49 -29.45
C LEU A 5 -64.04 5.62 -28.66
N PHE A 6 -63.25 4.81 -29.35
CA PHE A 6 -62.09 4.09 -28.82
C PHE A 6 -60.94 5.06 -28.67
N GLN A 7 -60.50 5.29 -27.44
CA GLN A 7 -59.24 5.96 -27.19
C GLN A 7 -58.15 4.91 -26.98
N SER A 8 -57.24 4.86 -27.95
CA SER A 8 -56.01 4.06 -27.85
C SER A 8 -54.95 4.82 -27.03
N THR A 9 -54.65 4.34 -25.85
CA THR A 9 -53.53 4.78 -25.05
C THR A 9 -52.24 4.03 -25.48
N VAL A 10 -51.34 4.74 -26.15
CA VAL A 10 -50.00 4.26 -26.48
C VAL A 10 -49.12 4.49 -25.25
N ALA A 11 -48.76 3.40 -24.57
CA ALA A 11 -47.77 3.44 -23.49
C ALA A 11 -46.37 3.39 -24.12
N ALA A 12 -45.67 4.52 -24.07
CA ALA A 12 -44.26 4.62 -24.45
C ALA A 12 -43.38 4.11 -23.29
N THR A 13 -42.85 2.91 -23.42
CA THR A 13 -41.89 2.34 -22.49
C THR A 13 -40.52 2.90 -22.78
N LEU A 14 -40.03 3.83 -21.94
CA LEU A 14 -38.70 4.41 -22.02
C LEU A 14 -37.70 3.43 -21.37
N MET A 15 -36.95 2.68 -22.17
CA MET A 15 -35.85 1.85 -21.71
C MET A 15 -34.65 2.75 -21.41
N LEU A 16 -34.37 3.00 -20.12
CA LEU A 16 -33.08 3.55 -19.69
C LEU A 16 -32.01 2.46 -19.81
N ALA A 17 -31.18 2.56 -20.84
CA ALA A 17 -29.93 1.79 -20.91
C ALA A 17 -28.93 2.43 -19.98
N THR A 18 -28.75 1.87 -18.78
CA THR A 18 -27.64 2.19 -17.90
C THR A 18 -26.34 1.63 -18.51
N ALA A 19 -25.58 2.48 -19.18
CA ALA A 19 -24.22 2.16 -19.56
C ALA A 19 -23.38 2.02 -18.27
N ALA A 20 -23.18 0.78 -17.84
CA ALA A 20 -22.18 0.45 -16.83
C ALA A 20 -20.81 0.72 -17.46
N PHE A 21 -20.23 1.88 -17.16
CA PHE A 21 -18.81 2.12 -17.37
C PHE A 21 -18.05 1.17 -16.44
N GLY A 22 -17.79 -0.03 -16.93
CA GLY A 22 -16.83 -0.93 -16.31
C GLY A 22 -15.48 -0.22 -16.29
N GLN A 23 -15.05 0.22 -15.11
CA GLN A 23 -13.65 0.54 -14.90
C GLN A 23 -12.87 -0.75 -15.19
N GLN A 24 -12.31 -0.84 -16.38
CA GLN A 24 -11.23 -1.79 -16.65
C GLN A 24 -10.05 -1.38 -15.77
N THR A 25 -9.98 -1.95 -14.57
CA THR A 25 -8.71 -2.08 -13.89
C THR A 25 -7.85 -2.89 -14.84
N SER A 26 -6.94 -2.21 -15.54
CA SER A 26 -5.88 -2.88 -16.28
C SER A 26 -5.08 -3.68 -15.26
N SER A 27 -5.43 -4.94 -15.06
CA SER A 27 -4.55 -5.94 -14.49
C SER A 27 -3.37 -6.08 -15.44
N GLY A 28 -2.44 -5.10 -15.39
CA GLY A 28 -1.13 -5.30 -15.91
C GLY A 28 -0.62 -6.58 -15.25
N ALA A 29 -0.25 -7.58 -16.04
CA ALA A 29 0.29 -8.81 -15.51
C ALA A 29 1.45 -8.42 -14.57
N ALA A 30 1.22 -8.54 -13.26
CA ALA A 30 2.26 -8.33 -12.27
C ALA A 30 3.39 -9.32 -12.62
N GLY A 31 4.63 -8.84 -12.62
CA GLY A 31 5.77 -9.73 -12.83
C GLY A 31 5.78 -10.86 -11.81
N PRO A 32 6.43 -11.97 -12.10
CA PRO A 32 6.49 -13.09 -11.17
C PRO A 32 7.18 -12.66 -9.88
N ILE A 33 6.61 -13.06 -8.75
CA ILE A 33 7.22 -12.81 -7.43
C ILE A 33 8.51 -13.62 -7.33
N PRO A 34 9.65 -13.00 -6.94
CA PRO A 34 10.91 -13.72 -6.79
C PRO A 34 10.80 -14.88 -5.80
N ALA A 35 11.33 -16.06 -6.18
CA ALA A 35 11.27 -17.25 -5.34
C ALA A 35 11.91 -17.05 -3.97
N ALA A 36 12.93 -16.20 -3.86
CA ALA A 36 13.57 -15.85 -2.59
C ALA A 36 12.61 -15.22 -1.58
N ILE A 37 11.61 -14.44 -2.03
CA ILE A 37 10.58 -13.89 -1.13
C ILE A 37 9.67 -14.99 -0.60
N VAL A 38 9.28 -15.91 -1.48
CA VAL A 38 8.35 -16.99 -1.16
C VAL A 38 8.93 -18.02 -0.20
N SER A 39 10.23 -18.31 -0.34
CA SER A 39 10.92 -19.33 0.47
C SER A 39 11.60 -18.77 1.72
N ALA A 40 11.45 -17.48 2.00
CA ALA A 40 12.10 -16.83 3.12
C ALA A 40 11.47 -17.24 4.45
N HIS A 41 12.32 -17.50 5.45
CA HIS A 41 11.92 -17.79 6.83
C HIS A 41 12.60 -16.86 7.82
N THR A 42 13.81 -16.36 7.51
CA THR A 42 14.57 -15.48 8.38
C THR A 42 14.60 -14.06 7.82
N ILE A 43 14.28 -13.07 8.67
CA ILE A 43 14.20 -11.67 8.28
C ILE A 43 15.08 -10.82 9.20
N PHE A 44 15.88 -9.95 8.59
CA PHE A 44 16.51 -8.84 9.26
C PHE A 44 15.76 -7.57 8.93
N VAL A 45 15.34 -6.80 9.95
CA VAL A 45 14.67 -5.51 9.77
C VAL A 45 15.70 -4.40 9.86
N SER A 46 15.83 -3.61 8.80
CA SER A 46 16.74 -2.46 8.71
C SER A 46 15.96 -1.16 8.92
N ASN A 47 16.53 -0.23 9.68
CA ASN A 47 15.97 1.10 9.87
C ASN A 47 16.41 2.03 8.74
N GLY A 48 15.54 2.26 7.76
CA GLY A 48 15.78 3.19 6.66
C GLY A 48 15.59 4.66 7.05
N GLY A 49 15.09 4.93 8.26
CA GLY A 49 14.85 6.28 8.77
C GLY A 49 13.60 6.95 8.21
N SER A 50 13.53 8.25 8.45
CA SER A 50 12.42 9.11 7.99
C SER A 50 12.94 10.43 7.43
N ASP A 51 12.16 11.05 6.54
CA ASP A 51 12.45 12.39 6.07
C ASP A 51 12.26 13.41 7.20
N ALA A 52 13.09 14.45 7.19
CA ALA A 52 13.05 15.51 8.20
C ALA A 52 11.69 16.22 8.25
N GLY A 53 11.24 16.55 9.46
CA GLY A 53 10.01 17.30 9.68
C GLY A 53 8.73 16.45 9.71
N LEU A 54 8.85 15.12 9.75
CA LEU A 54 7.71 14.22 9.95
C LEU A 54 7.44 13.92 11.43
N PHE A 55 8.43 14.09 12.28
CA PHE A 55 8.32 13.94 13.72
C PHE A 55 8.79 15.21 14.46
N PRO A 56 8.22 15.55 15.61
CA PRO A 56 7.05 14.93 16.27
C PRO A 56 5.71 15.40 15.70
N SER A 57 5.70 16.09 14.59
CA SER A 57 4.49 16.54 13.89
C SER A 57 4.72 16.47 12.38
N PRO A 58 3.77 15.92 11.58
CA PRO A 58 2.39 15.56 11.94
C PRO A 58 2.24 14.24 12.71
N PHE A 59 3.27 13.39 12.79
CA PHE A 59 3.20 12.11 13.50
C PHE A 59 3.82 12.24 14.91
N SER A 60 3.19 11.61 15.89
CA SER A 60 3.75 11.54 17.25
C SER A 60 4.93 10.55 17.33
N GLY A 61 5.77 10.69 18.35
CA GLY A 61 6.92 9.83 18.55
C GLY A 61 8.22 10.42 17.99
N ASP A 62 9.09 9.56 17.53
CA ASP A 62 10.40 9.87 16.99
C ASP A 62 10.68 9.15 15.65
N GLU A 63 11.84 9.43 15.08
CA GLU A 63 12.25 8.90 13.77
C GLU A 63 12.41 7.37 13.73
N ASN A 64 12.48 6.70 14.89
CA ASN A 64 12.54 5.25 14.98
C ASN A 64 11.16 4.58 15.07
N ARG A 65 10.09 5.35 15.21
CA ARG A 65 8.73 4.81 15.31
C ARG A 65 8.40 3.85 14.16
N PRO A 66 8.65 4.17 12.88
CA PRO A 66 8.36 3.26 11.77
C PRO A 66 9.06 1.90 11.93
N TYR A 67 10.35 1.93 12.30
CA TYR A 67 11.14 0.72 12.52
C TYR A 67 10.61 -0.10 13.70
N ASN A 68 10.36 0.53 14.84
CA ASN A 68 9.92 -0.15 16.06
C ASN A 68 8.55 -0.82 15.87
N GLU A 69 7.65 -0.16 15.14
CA GLU A 69 6.32 -0.71 14.86
C GLU A 69 6.38 -1.83 13.84
N LEU A 70 7.14 -1.70 12.75
CA LEU A 70 7.37 -2.78 11.79
C LEU A 70 7.97 -4.02 12.47
N TYR A 71 8.99 -3.81 13.30
CA TYR A 71 9.64 -4.90 14.03
C TYR A 71 8.65 -5.67 14.89
N ARG A 72 7.77 -4.94 15.62
CA ARG A 72 6.75 -5.53 16.49
C ARG A 72 5.69 -6.31 15.70
N GLU A 73 5.21 -5.78 14.58
CA GLU A 73 4.26 -6.45 13.71
C GLU A 73 4.82 -7.77 13.18
N LEU A 74 6.04 -7.73 12.62
CA LEU A 74 6.70 -8.93 12.09
C LEU A 74 7.07 -9.94 13.18
N GLN A 75 7.39 -9.50 14.41
CA GLN A 75 7.66 -10.39 15.53
C GLN A 75 6.42 -11.16 15.97
N ALA A 76 5.23 -10.63 15.71
CA ALA A 76 3.97 -11.30 16.04
C ALA A 76 3.57 -12.36 14.99
N ASP A 77 4.17 -12.34 13.79
CA ASP A 77 3.90 -13.32 12.75
C ASP A 77 4.73 -14.59 12.96
N PRO A 78 4.10 -15.76 13.17
CA PRO A 78 4.81 -17.01 13.39
C PRO A 78 5.54 -17.56 12.16
N HIS A 79 5.28 -17.02 10.95
CA HIS A 79 5.91 -17.49 9.71
C HIS A 79 7.36 -17.06 9.60
N TYR A 80 7.74 -15.96 10.27
CA TYR A 80 9.06 -15.37 10.16
C TYR A 80 9.82 -15.42 11.49
N GLN A 81 11.11 -15.71 11.38
CA GLN A 81 12.06 -15.58 12.47
C GLN A 81 12.88 -14.31 12.27
N LEU A 82 12.75 -13.34 13.17
CA LEU A 82 13.60 -12.16 13.15
C LEU A 82 15.01 -12.47 13.65
N VAL A 83 16.00 -12.04 12.89
CA VAL A 83 17.42 -12.19 13.22
C VAL A 83 18.07 -10.84 13.46
N SER A 84 19.08 -10.79 14.32
CA SER A 84 19.83 -9.57 14.62
C SER A 84 21.07 -9.36 13.75
N ASP A 85 21.47 -10.39 13.01
CA ASP A 85 22.60 -10.36 12.09
C ASP A 85 22.09 -10.47 10.66
N PRO A 86 22.29 -9.44 9.80
CA PRO A 86 21.82 -9.48 8.42
C PRO A 86 22.45 -10.61 7.61
N ALA A 87 23.63 -11.12 7.98
CA ALA A 87 24.26 -12.24 7.29
C ALA A 87 23.50 -13.57 7.49
N GLN A 88 22.61 -13.65 8.48
CA GLN A 88 21.78 -14.82 8.77
C GLN A 88 20.37 -14.71 8.19
N ALA A 89 20.05 -13.60 7.53
CA ALA A 89 18.73 -13.35 6.99
C ALA A 89 18.59 -13.87 5.56
N ASP A 90 17.44 -14.50 5.26
CA ASP A 90 17.02 -14.76 3.88
C ASP A 90 16.65 -13.46 3.18
N LEU A 91 15.94 -12.56 3.91
CA LEU A 91 15.56 -11.24 3.44
C LEU A 91 15.98 -10.15 4.42
N VAL A 92 16.37 -9.01 3.85
CA VAL A 92 16.50 -7.75 4.59
C VAL A 92 15.35 -6.84 4.18
N LEU A 93 14.59 -6.38 5.17
CA LEU A 93 13.49 -5.43 4.98
C LEU A 93 13.93 -4.06 5.45
N GLU A 94 14.02 -3.09 4.55
CA GLU A 94 14.32 -1.70 4.88
C GLU A 94 13.06 -0.84 4.75
N LEU A 95 12.57 -0.34 5.88
CA LEU A 95 11.44 0.58 5.91
C LEU A 95 11.91 2.02 6.01
N ARG A 96 11.39 2.87 5.12
CA ARG A 96 11.58 4.32 5.15
C ARG A 96 10.24 5.04 5.20
N LEU A 97 10.18 6.12 5.98
CA LEU A 97 9.07 7.06 5.94
C LEU A 97 9.50 8.29 5.12
N LEU A 98 8.85 8.49 3.99
CA LEU A 98 9.17 9.54 3.03
C LEU A 98 8.06 10.59 2.98
N ALA A 99 8.43 11.82 2.69
CA ALA A 99 7.51 12.90 2.33
C ALA A 99 7.86 13.43 0.94
N PRO A 100 7.63 12.65 -0.13
CA PRO A 100 7.95 13.08 -1.47
C PRO A 100 7.15 14.33 -1.81
N TYR A 101 7.83 15.35 -2.32
CA TYR A 101 7.15 16.49 -2.90
C TYR A 101 6.35 15.98 -4.11
N GLY A 102 5.04 16.19 -4.09
CA GLY A 102 4.20 15.93 -5.26
C GLY A 102 4.74 16.64 -6.50
N PRO A 103 4.25 16.32 -7.69
CA PRO A 103 4.73 16.96 -8.92
C PRO A 103 4.70 18.48 -8.73
N THR A 104 5.86 19.11 -8.90
CA THR A 104 6.00 20.55 -8.82
C THR A 104 5.13 21.16 -9.91
N ASN A 105 3.94 21.62 -9.55
CA ASN A 105 3.16 22.45 -10.44
C ASN A 105 3.96 23.73 -10.74
N ALA A 106 4.35 23.94 -11.98
CA ALA A 106 5.06 25.11 -12.44
C ALA A 106 4.30 26.43 -12.16
N ASN A 107 3.03 26.36 -11.81
CA ASN A 107 2.21 27.47 -11.35
C ASN A 107 2.27 27.60 -9.82
N LYS A 108 3.24 28.38 -9.36
CA LYS A 108 3.38 28.79 -7.95
C LYS A 108 2.18 29.53 -7.35
N VAL A 109 1.10 29.73 -8.09
CA VAL A 109 -0.13 30.41 -7.64
C VAL A 109 -1.14 29.46 -7.01
N GLN A 110 -1.04 28.18 -7.25
CA GLN A 110 -1.86 27.16 -6.60
C GLN A 110 -0.96 26.33 -5.69
N GLY A 111 -0.88 26.76 -4.45
CA GLY A 111 -0.27 26.12 -3.29
C GLY A 111 0.69 24.95 -3.57
N ALA A 112 1.87 24.99 -2.96
CA ALA A 112 2.79 23.85 -2.96
C ALA A 112 1.98 22.57 -2.69
N ALA A 113 2.10 21.56 -3.57
CA ALA A 113 1.51 20.27 -3.31
C ALA A 113 2.01 19.82 -1.92
N ASN A 114 1.09 19.64 -0.97
CA ASN A 114 1.46 19.16 0.35
C ASN A 114 2.18 17.81 0.16
N PRO A 115 3.40 17.65 0.69
CA PRO A 115 4.08 16.37 0.63
C PRO A 115 3.18 15.35 1.28
N GLN A 116 2.78 14.33 0.52
CA GLN A 116 1.98 13.25 1.08
C GLN A 116 2.94 12.21 1.66
N PRO A 117 2.94 12.00 2.98
CA PRO A 117 3.78 11.00 3.59
C PRO A 117 3.46 9.61 3.05
N GLN A 118 4.50 8.78 2.92
CA GLN A 118 4.34 7.40 2.49
C GLN A 118 5.39 6.50 3.12
N PHE A 119 5.01 5.27 3.41
CA PHE A 119 5.96 4.21 3.67
C PHE A 119 6.50 3.66 2.36
N ARG A 120 7.80 3.36 2.36
CA ARG A 120 8.47 2.60 1.34
C ARG A 120 9.22 1.46 2.00
N LEU A 121 8.78 0.23 1.72
CA LEU A 121 9.44 -0.99 2.16
C LEU A 121 10.21 -1.57 0.98
N GLU A 122 11.53 -1.62 1.11
CA GLU A 122 12.41 -2.29 0.16
C GLU A 122 12.79 -3.67 0.70
N ILE A 123 12.63 -4.68 -0.14
CA ILE A 123 12.88 -6.08 0.18
C ILE A 123 14.12 -6.52 -0.57
N TYR A 124 15.18 -6.81 0.16
CA TYR A 124 16.46 -7.26 -0.40
C TYR A 124 16.67 -8.74 -0.16
N GLU A 125 17.35 -9.40 -1.06
CA GLU A 125 17.90 -10.74 -0.82
C GLU A 125 19.08 -10.65 0.15
N GLY A 126 19.05 -11.43 1.24
CA GLY A 126 20.05 -11.34 2.31
C GLY A 126 21.49 -11.61 1.86
N ARG A 127 21.69 -12.49 0.85
CA ARG A 127 23.02 -12.85 0.38
C ARG A 127 23.60 -11.91 -0.65
N THR A 128 22.79 -11.44 -1.60
CA THR A 128 23.25 -10.63 -2.75
C THR A 128 23.05 -9.16 -2.56
N HIS A 129 22.19 -8.78 -1.62
CA HIS A 129 21.74 -7.41 -1.36
C HIS A 129 21.08 -6.73 -2.58
N TYR A 130 20.58 -7.52 -3.54
CA TYR A 130 19.75 -6.97 -4.61
C TYR A 130 18.34 -6.70 -4.10
N VAL A 131 17.77 -5.58 -4.52
CA VAL A 131 16.35 -5.28 -4.29
C VAL A 131 15.52 -6.27 -5.09
N LEU A 132 14.73 -7.06 -4.40
CA LEU A 132 13.81 -8.04 -5.00
C LEU A 132 12.44 -7.41 -5.27
N TRP A 133 11.98 -6.54 -4.35
CA TRP A 133 10.67 -5.92 -4.44
C TRP A 133 10.63 -4.60 -3.69
N THR A 134 9.66 -3.75 -4.04
CA THR A 134 9.41 -2.51 -3.33
C THR A 134 7.90 -2.35 -3.16
N LEU A 135 7.46 -2.13 -1.94
CA LEU A 135 6.10 -1.78 -1.60
C LEU A 135 6.05 -0.30 -1.19
N THR A 136 4.98 0.38 -1.57
CA THR A 136 4.77 1.79 -1.22
C THR A 136 3.33 1.98 -0.78
N GLN A 137 3.15 2.56 0.42
CA GLN A 137 1.85 2.83 0.99
C GLN A 137 1.75 4.31 1.39
N SER A 138 0.82 5.03 0.79
CA SER A 138 0.55 6.43 1.13
C SER A 138 -0.17 6.53 2.49
N ILE A 139 0.20 7.55 3.26
CA ILE A 139 -0.44 7.85 4.55
C ILE A 139 -1.36 9.05 4.34
N PRO A 140 -2.69 8.89 4.47
CA PRO A 140 -3.62 10.00 4.31
C PRO A 140 -3.33 11.13 5.31
N THR A 141 -3.33 12.36 4.82
CA THR A 141 -3.20 13.55 5.68
C THR A 141 -4.49 13.81 6.44
N ALA A 142 -4.39 14.45 7.60
CA ALA A 142 -5.51 14.79 8.47
C ALA A 142 -5.30 16.18 9.09
N ILE A 143 -6.30 16.70 9.80
CA ILE A 143 -6.17 17.96 10.54
C ILE A 143 -5.71 17.72 11.98
N LEU A 144 -6.18 16.62 12.58
CA LEU A 144 -5.89 16.28 13.96
C LEU A 144 -4.74 15.27 14.05
N GLN A 145 -3.80 15.52 14.96
CA GLN A 145 -2.66 14.61 15.18
C GLN A 145 -3.08 13.19 15.46
N ARG A 146 -4.08 12.97 16.32
CA ARG A 146 -4.63 11.64 16.61
C ARG A 146 -5.08 10.89 15.33
N THR A 147 -5.61 11.62 14.35
CA THR A 147 -6.03 11.01 13.08
C THR A 147 -4.83 10.72 12.18
N HIS A 148 -3.80 11.59 12.21
CA HIS A 148 -2.53 11.31 11.55
C HIS A 148 -1.88 10.03 12.09
N ASP A 149 -1.83 9.90 13.42
CA ASP A 149 -1.25 8.71 14.07
C ASP A 149 -2.01 7.44 13.71
N ARG A 150 -3.35 7.47 13.72
CA ARG A 150 -4.15 6.32 13.27
C ARG A 150 -3.89 5.99 11.80
N ASN A 151 -3.85 7.00 10.91
CA ASN A 151 -3.58 6.78 9.50
C ASN A 151 -2.17 6.20 9.27
N PHE A 152 -1.21 6.60 10.10
CA PHE A 152 0.14 6.03 10.11
C PHE A 152 0.09 4.54 10.47
N ASP A 153 -0.57 4.18 11.58
CA ASP A 153 -0.68 2.79 12.04
C ASP A 153 -1.42 1.91 11.03
N ASP A 154 -2.53 2.42 10.46
CA ASP A 154 -3.31 1.73 9.43
C ASP A 154 -2.46 1.49 8.15
N ALA A 155 -1.68 2.48 7.73
CA ALA A 155 -0.82 2.37 6.55
C ALA A 155 0.34 1.39 6.80
N LEU A 156 0.92 1.37 7.99
CA LEU A 156 1.98 0.41 8.34
C LEU A 156 1.44 -1.01 8.34
N THR A 157 0.29 -1.23 8.98
CA THR A 157 -0.39 -2.54 8.96
C THR A 157 -0.68 -2.99 7.53
N GLN A 158 -1.02 -2.08 6.62
CA GLN A 158 -1.25 -2.42 5.21
C GLN A 158 0.05 -2.84 4.51
N VAL A 159 1.17 -2.15 4.77
CA VAL A 159 2.49 -2.54 4.23
C VAL A 159 2.86 -3.96 4.66
N VAL A 160 2.62 -4.30 5.93
CA VAL A 160 2.90 -5.65 6.44
C VAL A 160 2.03 -6.69 5.76
N LYS A 161 0.73 -6.45 5.64
CA LYS A 161 -0.20 -7.34 4.91
C LYS A 161 0.19 -7.53 3.45
N ASP A 162 0.60 -6.45 2.78
CA ASP A 162 1.05 -6.53 1.38
C ASP A 162 2.33 -7.36 1.25
N PHE A 163 3.24 -7.25 2.22
CA PHE A 163 4.44 -8.09 2.28
C PHE A 163 4.09 -9.57 2.51
N GLU A 164 3.23 -9.88 3.47
CA GLU A 164 2.78 -11.25 3.74
C GLU A 164 2.08 -11.87 2.52
N ALA A 165 1.28 -11.07 1.80
CA ALA A 165 0.60 -11.51 0.59
C ALA A 165 1.57 -11.90 -0.54
N LEU A 166 2.77 -11.30 -0.62
CA LEU A 166 3.80 -11.73 -1.57
C LEU A 166 4.25 -13.17 -1.29
N GLY A 167 4.43 -13.54 -0.01
CA GLY A 167 4.79 -14.89 0.37
C GLY A 167 3.70 -15.94 0.07
N GLN A 168 2.42 -15.54 0.24
CA GLN A 168 1.28 -16.46 0.09
C GLN A 168 0.84 -16.69 -1.36
N ASN A 169 0.94 -15.69 -2.22
CA ASN A 169 0.44 -15.77 -3.61
C ASN A 169 1.16 -16.79 -4.49
N SER A 170 2.35 -17.25 -4.11
CA SER A 170 3.07 -18.27 -4.85
C SER A 170 2.61 -19.71 -4.53
N ALA A 171 2.02 -19.94 -3.37
CA ALA A 171 1.47 -21.26 -3.03
C ALA A 171 0.28 -21.62 -3.94
N ALA A 172 -0.47 -20.62 -4.41
CA ALA A 172 -1.58 -20.80 -5.33
C ALA A 172 -1.16 -21.08 -6.78
N ALA A 173 0.01 -20.59 -7.20
CA ALA A 173 0.51 -20.76 -8.58
C ALA A 173 1.23 -22.12 -8.80
N SER A 174 1.69 -22.78 -7.75
CA SER A 174 2.39 -24.08 -7.83
C SER A 174 1.48 -25.30 -7.71
N GLY A 175 0.16 -25.09 -7.54
CA GLY A 175 -0.85 -26.14 -7.36
C GLY A 175 -1.74 -26.42 -8.58
N SER A 176 -1.38 -25.93 -9.79
CA SER A 176 -2.18 -26.13 -11.01
C SER A 176 -1.50 -27.08 -11.97
#